data_4fdefe3d8810a47e56b1ffcad35a26e1
#
_entry.id   4fdefe3d8810a47e56b1ffcad35a26e1
#
_cell.length_a   1.000
_cell.length_b   1.000
_cell.length_c   1.000
_cell.angle_alpha   90.00
_cell.angle_beta   90.00
_cell.angle_gamma   90.00
#
_symmetry.space_group_name_H-M   'P 1'
#
loop_
_entity.id
_entity.type
_entity.pdbx_description
1 polymer ?
#
loop_
_entity_poly.entity_id
_entity_poly.type
_entity_poly.pdbx_seq_one_letter_code
_entity_poly.pdbx_strand_id
1 'polypeptide(L)'
;NHGFTNIEVLTKEGNSFDDIKLYKVDCQHGIKALTVPYFEFTSNYFNMSVRYEAMGVIFQHKDEETLYLAGDTIFCDFVKNAIAQYAPAKIIINCADAQFEHSGSIIMGTDDILKLHQYAPNLKIIASHLDTVGHATLNRQQLSEFITQHKLADYIFVPKDGEII
;
A
#
# COMPACT_ATOMS: atom_id res chain seq x y z
N ASN A 1 -21.97 -6.43 13.98
CA ASN A 1 -21.71 -5.23 14.79
C ASN A 1 -20.90 -5.64 16.02
N HIS A 2 -19.56 -5.52 15.96
CA HIS A 2 -18.64 -5.98 17.00
C HIS A 2 -18.49 -4.97 18.16
N GLY A 3 -19.55 -4.25 18.50
CA GLY A 3 -19.59 -3.28 19.61
C GLY A 3 -19.23 -1.83 19.23
N PHE A 4 -18.82 -1.59 17.99
CA PHE A 4 -18.61 -0.23 17.50
C PHE A 4 -19.96 0.44 17.18
N THR A 5 -20.17 1.63 17.71
CA THR A 5 -21.43 2.39 17.53
C THR A 5 -21.27 3.61 16.63
N ASN A 6 -20.04 4.08 16.43
CA ASN A 6 -19.71 5.21 15.55
C ASN A 6 -18.85 4.71 14.39
N ILE A 7 -19.49 4.32 13.28
CA ILE A 7 -18.84 3.75 12.10
C ILE A 7 -19.29 4.57 10.89
N GLU A 8 -18.31 5.09 10.15
CA GLU A 8 -18.53 5.70 8.85
C GLU A 8 -17.83 4.88 7.78
N VAL A 9 -18.48 4.76 6.62
CA VAL A 9 -17.89 4.10 5.45
C VAL A 9 -17.14 5.15 4.64
N LEU A 10 -15.83 4.94 4.47
CA LEU A 10 -15.02 5.81 3.63
C LEU A 10 -15.41 5.66 2.15
N THR A 11 -15.65 6.79 1.48
CA THR A 11 -16.07 6.84 0.07
C THR A 11 -15.00 7.50 -0.82
N LYS A 12 -15.20 7.42 -2.13
CA LYS A 12 -14.34 8.10 -3.12
C LYS A 12 -14.57 9.61 -3.15
N GLU A 13 -15.77 10.04 -2.79
CA GLU A 13 -16.14 11.46 -2.66
C GLU A 13 -15.47 12.11 -1.44
N GLY A 14 -15.02 11.27 -0.52
CA GLY A 14 -14.33 11.66 0.70
C GLY A 14 -15.25 11.86 1.89
N ASN A 15 -14.69 11.64 3.06
CA ASN A 15 -15.29 11.91 4.36
C ASN A 15 -14.41 12.92 5.09
N SER A 16 -15.00 13.74 5.95
CA SER A 16 -14.27 14.64 6.85
C SER A 16 -14.27 14.08 8.26
N PHE A 17 -13.10 14.07 8.88
CA PHE A 17 -12.91 13.76 10.29
C PHE A 17 -12.13 14.91 10.90
N ASP A 18 -12.79 15.74 11.68
CA ASP A 18 -12.30 17.05 12.10
C ASP A 18 -11.80 17.88 10.89
N ASP A 19 -10.55 18.34 10.92
CA ASP A 19 -9.94 19.13 9.85
C ASP A 19 -9.27 18.27 8.76
N ILE A 20 -9.34 16.92 8.87
CA ILE A 20 -8.73 15.99 7.91
C ILE A 20 -9.81 15.49 6.94
N LYS A 21 -9.52 15.60 5.65
CA LYS A 21 -10.29 14.94 4.60
C LYS A 21 -9.66 13.61 4.23
N LEU A 22 -10.49 12.58 4.17
CA LEU A 22 -10.10 11.22 3.86
C LEU A 22 -10.77 10.79 2.55
N TYR A 23 -10.01 10.22 1.61
CA TYR A 23 -10.56 9.70 0.36
C TYR A 23 -10.15 8.25 0.18
N LYS A 24 -11.12 7.41 -0.18
CA LYS A 24 -10.86 6.02 -0.57
C LYS A 24 -10.19 5.98 -1.94
N VAL A 25 -9.12 5.19 -2.04
CA VAL A 25 -8.48 4.81 -3.31
C VAL A 25 -8.65 3.33 -3.52
N ASP A 26 -9.01 2.90 -4.72
CA ASP A 26 -9.01 1.49 -5.07
C ASP A 26 -7.59 0.95 -5.13
N CYS A 27 -7.42 -0.30 -4.76
CA CYS A 27 -6.15 -1.02 -4.78
C CYS A 27 -6.25 -2.26 -5.65
N GLN A 28 -5.08 -2.78 -6.03
CA GLN A 28 -4.96 -4.06 -6.70
C GLN A 28 -4.03 -4.95 -5.90
N HIS A 29 -4.61 -5.82 -5.08
CA HIS A 29 -3.90 -6.81 -4.27
C HIS A 29 -3.57 -8.02 -5.16
N GLY A 30 -2.47 -7.92 -5.89
CA GLY A 30 -2.03 -8.90 -6.86
C GLY A 30 -2.74 -8.84 -8.22
N ILE A 31 -2.50 -9.84 -9.05
CA ILE A 31 -3.11 -9.99 -10.38
C ILE A 31 -4.48 -10.65 -10.21
N LYS A 32 -5.57 -9.90 -10.44
CA LYS A 32 -6.95 -10.37 -10.21
C LYS A 32 -7.26 -11.75 -10.81
N ALA A 33 -6.78 -12.02 -12.01
CA ALA A 33 -7.02 -13.30 -12.68
C ALA A 33 -6.42 -14.52 -11.93
N LEU A 34 -5.42 -14.29 -11.08
CA LEU A 34 -4.72 -15.33 -10.32
C LEU A 34 -5.11 -15.33 -8.83
N THR A 35 -5.25 -14.14 -8.24
CA THR A 35 -5.53 -14.00 -6.80
C THR A 35 -6.99 -14.25 -6.44
N VAL A 36 -7.94 -13.81 -7.27
CA VAL A 36 -9.37 -14.00 -6.99
C VAL A 36 -9.76 -15.48 -6.87
N PRO A 37 -9.42 -16.37 -7.83
CA PRO A 37 -9.71 -17.79 -7.70
C PRO A 37 -9.07 -18.44 -6.48
N TYR A 38 -7.86 -18.00 -6.11
CA TYR A 38 -7.18 -18.50 -4.91
C TYR A 38 -7.94 -18.12 -3.64
N PHE A 39 -8.34 -16.88 -3.48
CA PHE A 39 -9.10 -16.42 -2.31
C PHE A 39 -10.51 -17.03 -2.25
N GLU A 40 -11.19 -17.19 -3.37
CA GLU A 40 -12.48 -17.88 -3.43
C GLU A 40 -12.36 -19.35 -3.02
N PHE A 41 -11.34 -20.04 -3.51
CA PHE A 41 -11.07 -21.42 -3.15
C PHE A 41 -10.79 -21.58 -1.65
N THR A 42 -9.87 -20.78 -1.10
CA THR A 42 -9.50 -20.84 0.33
C THR A 42 -10.64 -20.42 1.25
N SER A 43 -11.42 -19.42 0.85
CA SER A 43 -12.61 -18.96 1.58
C SER A 43 -13.64 -20.08 1.69
N ASN A 44 -13.93 -20.75 0.59
CA ASN A 44 -14.88 -21.87 0.56
C ASN A 44 -14.37 -23.08 1.37
N TYR A 45 -13.08 -23.38 1.26
CA TYR A 45 -12.47 -24.51 1.98
C TYR A 45 -12.48 -24.34 3.49
N PHE A 46 -12.18 -23.10 3.99
CA PHE A 46 -12.13 -22.80 5.42
C PHE A 46 -13.44 -22.22 5.97
N ASN A 47 -14.50 -22.15 5.16
CA ASN A 47 -15.78 -21.51 5.52
C ASN A 47 -15.59 -20.08 6.08
N MET A 48 -14.66 -19.34 5.50
CA MET A 48 -14.32 -17.98 5.88
C MET A 48 -14.85 -17.00 4.83
N SER A 49 -15.40 -15.89 5.27
CA SER A 49 -15.73 -14.78 4.35
C SER A 49 -14.46 -13.93 4.15
N VAL A 50 -13.63 -14.30 3.19
CA VAL A 50 -12.45 -13.54 2.81
C VAL A 50 -12.78 -12.61 1.66
N ARG A 51 -12.54 -11.31 1.85
CA ARG A 51 -12.64 -10.33 0.77
C ARG A 51 -11.22 -10.01 0.30
N TYR A 52 -10.99 -10.10 -1.00
CA TYR A 52 -9.74 -9.73 -1.68
C TYR A 52 -9.70 -8.25 -2.07
N GLU A 53 -10.72 -7.48 -1.68
CA GLU A 53 -10.78 -6.04 -1.91
C GLU A 53 -9.87 -5.32 -0.91
N ALA A 54 -8.82 -4.71 -1.42
CA ALA A 54 -7.96 -3.83 -0.67
C ALA A 54 -8.28 -2.37 -1.00
N MET A 55 -7.93 -1.46 -0.10
CA MET A 55 -8.09 -0.02 -0.32
C MET A 55 -6.90 0.74 0.23
N GLY A 56 -6.59 1.84 -0.44
CA GLY A 56 -5.72 2.88 0.08
C GLY A 56 -6.53 4.07 0.58
N VAL A 57 -5.86 4.98 1.27
CA VAL A 57 -6.45 6.20 1.83
C VAL A 57 -5.57 7.40 1.55
N ILE A 58 -6.16 8.46 1.04
CA ILE A 58 -5.54 9.79 0.98
C ILE A 58 -5.95 10.57 2.22
N PHE A 59 -4.99 11.21 2.84
CA PHE A 59 -5.18 12.13 3.95
C PHE A 59 -4.81 13.54 3.49
N GLN A 60 -5.74 14.48 3.62
CA GLN A 60 -5.53 15.89 3.30
C GLN A 60 -5.91 16.77 4.47
N HIS A 61 -5.03 17.70 4.82
CA HIS A 61 -5.27 18.76 5.77
C HIS A 61 -4.79 20.08 5.18
N LYS A 62 -5.43 21.19 5.54
CA LYS A 62 -5.12 22.52 4.95
C LYS A 62 -3.69 23.01 5.23
N ASP A 63 -3.12 22.61 6.38
CA ASP A 63 -1.82 23.08 6.86
C ASP A 63 -0.71 22.00 6.76
N GLU A 64 -1.04 20.81 6.22
CA GLU A 64 -0.13 19.67 6.15
C GLU A 64 0.00 19.13 4.72
N GLU A 65 1.11 18.46 4.45
CA GLU A 65 1.33 17.79 3.17
C GLU A 65 0.35 16.62 3.00
N THR A 66 -0.17 16.46 1.78
CA THR A 66 -1.02 15.30 1.46
C THR A 66 -0.23 14.00 1.62
N LEU A 67 -0.80 13.07 2.38
CA LEU A 67 -0.27 11.73 2.60
C LEU A 67 -1.14 10.70 1.89
N TYR A 68 -0.50 9.75 1.21
CA TYR A 68 -1.15 8.58 0.63
C TYR A 68 -0.73 7.30 1.36
N LEU A 69 -1.65 6.63 2.03
CA LEU A 69 -1.48 5.28 2.54
C LEU A 69 -1.99 4.30 1.47
N ALA A 70 -1.08 3.64 0.78
CA ALA A 70 -1.44 2.82 -0.38
C ALA A 70 -2.13 1.49 0.00
N GLY A 71 -1.85 0.95 1.20
CA GLY A 71 -2.36 -0.36 1.61
C GLY A 71 -1.73 -1.52 0.84
N ASP A 72 -2.44 -2.64 0.79
CA ASP A 72 -2.00 -3.83 0.06
C ASP A 72 -2.32 -3.70 -1.43
N THR A 73 -1.32 -3.30 -2.22
CA THR A 73 -1.44 -3.11 -3.66
C THR A 73 -0.11 -3.33 -4.35
N ILE A 74 -0.15 -3.78 -5.61
CA ILE A 74 0.97 -3.67 -6.55
C ILE A 74 0.98 -2.27 -7.18
N PHE A 75 2.08 -1.88 -7.85
CA PHE A 75 2.10 -0.62 -8.60
C PHE A 75 1.26 -0.74 -9.87
N CYS A 76 0.10 -0.14 -9.86
CA CYS A 76 -0.92 -0.25 -10.91
C CYS A 76 -1.54 1.11 -11.23
N ASP A 77 -2.49 1.14 -12.15
CA ASP A 77 -3.13 2.40 -12.59
C ASP A 77 -3.93 3.08 -11.47
N PHE A 78 -4.45 2.36 -10.47
CA PHE A 78 -5.09 2.98 -9.32
C PHE A 78 -4.09 3.84 -8.53
N VAL A 79 -2.87 3.35 -8.30
CA VAL A 79 -1.80 4.09 -7.62
C VAL A 79 -1.38 5.33 -8.44
N LYS A 80 -1.19 5.17 -9.75
CA LYS A 80 -0.84 6.29 -10.65
C LYS A 80 -1.92 7.37 -10.65
N ASN A 81 -3.18 6.97 -10.76
CA ASN A 81 -4.31 7.89 -10.78
C ASN A 81 -4.45 8.63 -9.44
N ALA A 82 -4.24 7.96 -8.31
CA ALA A 82 -4.24 8.59 -6.99
C ALA A 82 -3.13 9.64 -6.87
N ILE A 83 -1.91 9.32 -7.31
CA ILE A 83 -0.78 10.26 -7.32
C ILE A 83 -1.08 11.45 -8.22
N ALA A 84 -1.62 11.23 -9.43
CA ALA A 84 -1.95 12.30 -10.37
C ALA A 84 -3.08 13.20 -9.85
N GLN A 85 -4.09 12.63 -9.21
CA GLN A 85 -5.27 13.35 -8.72
C GLN A 85 -5.00 14.15 -7.45
N TYR A 86 -4.28 13.57 -6.48
CA TYR A 86 -4.14 14.13 -5.14
C TYR A 86 -2.77 14.74 -4.87
N ALA A 87 -1.79 14.54 -5.76
CA ALA A 87 -0.42 15.05 -5.67
C ALA A 87 0.20 14.88 -4.26
N PRO A 88 0.23 13.66 -3.69
CA PRO A 88 0.76 13.46 -2.35
C PRO A 88 2.26 13.80 -2.30
N ALA A 89 2.71 14.41 -1.21
CA ALA A 89 4.12 14.62 -0.95
C ALA A 89 4.81 13.35 -0.42
N LYS A 90 4.04 12.51 0.26
CA LYS A 90 4.50 11.26 0.87
C LYS A 90 3.53 10.11 0.56
N ILE A 91 4.10 8.92 0.32
CA ILE A 91 3.33 7.68 0.18
C ILE A 91 3.88 6.62 1.14
N ILE A 92 3.00 5.97 1.89
CA ILE A 92 3.32 4.77 2.67
C ILE A 92 2.90 3.55 1.86
N ILE A 93 3.83 2.64 1.60
CA ILE A 93 3.59 1.43 0.82
C ILE A 93 3.85 0.18 1.66
N ASN A 94 3.03 -0.84 1.48
CA ASN A 94 3.31 -2.19 1.93
C ASN A 94 4.16 -2.88 0.86
N CYS A 95 5.44 -3.20 1.17
CA CYS A 95 6.41 -3.54 0.14
C CYS A 95 7.28 -4.77 0.44
N ALA A 96 6.78 -5.71 1.22
CA ALA A 96 7.50 -6.94 1.53
C ALA A 96 7.54 -7.96 0.36
N ASP A 97 7.10 -7.58 -0.85
CA ASP A 97 7.00 -8.47 -2.01
C ASP A 97 6.34 -9.81 -1.66
N ALA A 98 5.23 -9.75 -0.90
CA ALA A 98 4.50 -10.94 -0.51
C ALA A 98 3.93 -11.63 -1.75
N GLN A 99 4.07 -12.96 -1.79
CA GLN A 99 3.70 -13.76 -2.94
C GLN A 99 2.86 -14.96 -2.52
N PHE A 100 1.88 -15.30 -3.33
CA PHE A 100 1.23 -16.60 -3.25
C PHE A 100 1.78 -17.52 -4.35
N GLU A 101 1.77 -18.81 -4.07
CA GLU A 101 2.21 -19.83 -4.99
C GLU A 101 1.46 -19.69 -6.34
N HIS A 102 2.21 -19.53 -7.43
CA HIS A 102 1.71 -19.32 -8.81
C HIS A 102 0.97 -17.99 -9.10
N SER A 103 0.85 -17.05 -8.16
CA SER A 103 0.13 -15.79 -8.41
C SER A 103 1.01 -14.54 -8.56
N GLY A 104 2.32 -14.67 -8.29
CA GLY A 104 3.24 -13.52 -8.27
C GLY A 104 3.01 -12.61 -7.07
N SER A 105 3.57 -11.41 -7.13
CA SER A 105 3.49 -10.43 -6.05
C SER A 105 2.08 -9.92 -5.85
N ILE A 106 1.64 -9.85 -4.61
CA ILE A 106 0.33 -9.33 -4.21
C ILE A 106 0.42 -7.94 -3.58
N ILE A 107 1.60 -7.54 -3.12
CA ILE A 107 1.96 -6.19 -2.69
C ILE A 107 3.25 -5.77 -3.41
N MET A 108 3.63 -4.50 -3.29
CA MET A 108 4.82 -3.98 -3.97
C MET A 108 6.10 -4.71 -3.57
N GLY A 109 6.98 -4.92 -4.55
CA GLY A 109 8.35 -5.35 -4.39
C GLY A 109 9.33 -4.30 -4.94
N THR A 110 10.61 -4.66 -5.06
CA THR A 110 11.65 -3.75 -5.54
C THR A 110 11.39 -3.19 -6.93
N ASP A 111 10.87 -4.02 -7.86
CA ASP A 111 10.52 -3.58 -9.20
C ASP A 111 9.42 -2.53 -9.23
N ASP A 112 8.41 -2.70 -8.37
CA ASP A 112 7.30 -1.75 -8.25
C ASP A 112 7.75 -0.44 -7.59
N ILE A 113 8.67 -0.50 -6.63
CA ILE A 113 9.29 0.67 -6.01
C ILE A 113 10.06 1.50 -7.05
N LEU A 114 10.83 0.83 -7.94
CA LEU A 114 11.52 1.53 -9.04
C LEU A 114 10.55 2.20 -10.00
N LYS A 115 9.50 1.49 -10.42
CA LYS A 115 8.46 2.05 -11.30
C LYS A 115 7.73 3.23 -10.64
N LEU A 116 7.42 3.12 -9.36
CA LEU A 116 6.81 4.19 -8.58
C LEU A 116 7.71 5.43 -8.53
N HIS A 117 8.99 5.26 -8.20
CA HIS A 117 9.95 6.36 -8.18
C HIS A 117 10.15 6.99 -9.58
N GLN A 118 10.24 6.16 -10.64
CA GLN A 118 10.32 6.68 -12.02
C GLN A 118 9.08 7.47 -12.43
N TYR A 119 7.89 7.04 -11.99
CA TYR A 119 6.64 7.73 -12.26
C TYR A 119 6.51 9.04 -11.49
N ALA A 120 6.94 9.09 -10.24
CA ALA A 120 6.85 10.24 -9.35
C ALA A 120 8.19 10.49 -8.63
N PRO A 121 9.20 11.05 -9.32
CA PRO A 121 10.58 11.11 -8.81
C PRO A 121 10.78 11.98 -7.56
N ASN A 122 9.87 12.91 -7.28
CA ASN A 122 9.91 13.77 -6.10
C ASN A 122 9.09 13.25 -4.92
N LEU A 123 8.32 12.18 -5.12
CA LEU A 123 7.48 11.59 -4.09
C LEU A 123 8.35 10.88 -3.04
N LYS A 124 8.15 11.20 -1.76
CA LYS A 124 8.81 10.50 -0.66
C LYS A 124 8.09 9.19 -0.40
N ILE A 125 8.82 8.08 -0.47
CA ILE A 125 8.29 6.73 -0.29
C ILE A 125 8.69 6.22 1.09
N ILE A 126 7.73 5.79 1.88
CA ILE A 126 7.93 5.21 3.20
C ILE A 126 7.58 3.73 3.11
N ALA A 127 8.58 2.89 3.31
CA ALA A 127 8.45 1.44 3.23
C ALA A 127 7.89 0.87 4.54
N SER A 128 6.82 0.11 4.44
CA SER A 128 6.15 -0.55 5.56
C SER A 128 5.90 -2.04 5.27
N HIS A 129 5.38 -2.74 6.26
CA HIS A 129 4.97 -4.15 6.17
C HIS A 129 6.12 -5.12 5.90
N LEU A 130 7.34 -4.75 6.33
CA LEU A 130 8.54 -5.59 6.22
C LEU A 130 8.70 -6.48 7.47
N ASP A 131 9.27 -7.67 7.28
CA ASP A 131 9.60 -8.65 8.36
C ASP A 131 8.39 -9.17 9.17
N THR A 132 7.16 -9.04 8.66
CA THR A 132 5.94 -9.28 9.43
C THR A 132 5.16 -10.54 9.04
N VAL A 133 5.34 -11.05 7.82
CA VAL A 133 4.56 -12.18 7.30
C VAL A 133 5.46 -13.25 6.66
N GLY A 134 5.07 -14.53 6.82
CA GLY A 134 5.89 -15.65 6.39
C GLY A 134 5.97 -15.88 4.87
N HIS A 135 5.11 -15.26 4.09
CA HIS A 135 5.11 -15.30 2.62
C HIS A 135 5.73 -14.06 1.97
N ALA A 136 6.37 -13.19 2.79
CA ALA A 136 7.20 -12.09 2.30
C ALA A 136 8.50 -12.62 1.71
N THR A 137 8.91 -12.10 0.56
CA THR A 137 10.18 -12.45 -0.09
C THR A 137 11.22 -11.34 0.03
N LEU A 138 10.82 -10.15 0.48
CA LEU A 138 11.68 -8.98 0.69
C LEU A 138 11.66 -8.57 2.17
N ASN A 139 12.82 -8.51 2.80
CA ASN A 139 13.00 -8.04 4.15
C ASN A 139 13.63 -6.63 4.20
N ARG A 140 13.68 -6.02 5.38
CA ARG A 140 14.19 -4.66 5.62
C ARG A 140 15.65 -4.49 5.20
N GLN A 141 16.50 -5.50 5.48
CA GLN A 141 17.91 -5.45 5.11
C GLN A 141 18.07 -5.48 3.59
N GLN A 142 17.42 -6.41 2.91
CA GLN A 142 17.46 -6.52 1.45
C GLN A 142 16.96 -5.25 0.76
N LEU A 143 15.88 -4.65 1.26
CA LEU A 143 15.37 -3.39 0.73
C LEU A 143 16.38 -2.25 0.95
N SER A 144 17.04 -2.16 2.11
CA SER A 144 18.04 -1.14 2.41
C SER A 144 19.27 -1.26 1.50
N GLU A 145 19.72 -2.49 1.23
CA GLU A 145 20.80 -2.78 0.27
C GLU A 145 20.40 -2.35 -1.14
N PHE A 146 19.19 -2.69 -1.58
CA PHE A 146 18.64 -2.29 -2.87
C PHE A 146 18.57 -0.76 -3.04
N ILE A 147 18.08 -0.04 -2.03
CA ILE A 147 18.02 1.43 -2.01
C ILE A 147 19.41 2.04 -2.16
N THR A 148 20.40 1.49 -1.47
CA THR A 148 21.79 1.94 -1.53
C THR A 148 22.38 1.71 -2.92
N GLN A 149 22.19 0.52 -3.50
CA GLN A 149 22.67 0.16 -4.83
C GLN A 149 22.10 1.07 -5.93
N HIS A 150 20.83 1.45 -5.80
CA HIS A 150 20.13 2.30 -6.76
C HIS A 150 20.20 3.80 -6.45
N LYS A 151 20.90 4.21 -5.37
CA LYS A 151 21.06 5.61 -4.95
C LYS A 151 19.73 6.31 -4.67
N LEU A 152 18.82 5.61 -4.02
CA LEU A 152 17.44 6.08 -3.75
C LEU A 152 17.23 6.54 -2.30
N ALA A 153 18.29 6.63 -1.49
CA ALA A 153 18.20 6.94 -0.07
C ALA A 153 17.58 8.32 0.25
N ASP A 154 17.65 9.27 -0.69
CA ASP A 154 17.01 10.58 -0.53
C ASP A 154 15.49 10.56 -0.73
N TYR A 155 14.94 9.48 -1.29
CA TYR A 155 13.53 9.36 -1.69
C TYR A 155 12.79 8.24 -0.97
N ILE A 156 13.49 7.18 -0.55
CA ILE A 156 12.88 5.98 0.03
C ILE A 156 13.40 5.79 1.46
N PHE A 157 12.48 5.79 2.41
CA PHE A 157 12.74 5.64 3.83
C PHE A 157 12.29 4.25 4.29
N VAL A 158 13.14 3.58 5.05
CA VAL A 158 12.85 2.26 5.66
C VAL A 158 12.93 2.42 7.18
N PRO A 159 11.87 2.92 7.82
CA PRO A 159 11.89 3.20 9.24
C PRO A 159 12.01 1.93 10.07
N LYS A 160 12.63 2.04 11.25
CA LYS A 160 12.58 0.98 12.27
C LYS A 160 11.22 0.98 12.94
N ASP A 161 10.88 -0.13 13.59
CA ASP A 161 9.63 -0.23 14.34
C ASP A 161 9.62 0.80 15.48
N GLY A 162 8.58 1.65 15.50
CA GLY A 162 8.44 2.74 16.45
C GLY A 162 9.28 3.99 16.16
N GLU A 163 9.99 4.04 15.04
CA GLU A 163 10.73 5.23 14.62
C GLU A 163 9.75 6.33 14.14
N ILE A 164 9.99 7.55 14.59
CA ILE A 164 9.27 8.75 14.13
C ILE A 164 10.07 9.35 12.97
N ILE A 165 9.41 9.59 11.84
CA ILE A 165 9.98 10.10 10.59
C ILE A 165 9.27 11.38 10.13
#